data_747124652be99a7c0f3cefe1b82ded37
#
_entry.id   747124652be99a7c0f3cefe1b82ded37
#
_cell.length_a   1.000
_cell.length_b   1.000
_cell.length_c   1.000
_cell.angle_alpha   90.00
_cell.angle_beta   90.00
_cell.angle_gamma   90.00
#
_symmetry.space_group_name_H-M   'P 1'
#
loop_
_entity.id
_entity.type
_entity.pdbx_description
1 polymer ?
#
loop_
_entity_poly.entity_id
_entity_poly.type
_entity_poly.pdbx_seq_one_letter_code
_entity_poly.pdbx_strand_id
1 'polypeptide(L)'
;MALTMLDKTTDRADKSAWPSAIAAEFDREHGNNNDCVGTTLLSENERVRVWIIRLAPGERIGFHRHVLDYFWTSVTGGRGRQHVHDGTTVEYSYAPGETRHETYGPGQYKVHDLENLGDKEMVFMTIEFLGSANKPLAIPDRVRAAA
;
A
#
# COMPACT_ATOMS: atom_id res chain seq x y z
N MET A 1 -12.96 22.60 6.32
CA MET A 1 -11.64 22.37 5.71
C MET A 1 -11.81 21.44 4.51
N ALA A 2 -11.41 21.90 3.34
CA ALA A 2 -11.48 21.05 2.15
C ALA A 2 -10.46 19.92 2.27
N LEU A 3 -10.90 18.67 2.06
CA LEU A 3 -9.99 17.55 1.94
C LEU A 3 -9.30 17.65 0.58
N THR A 4 -8.00 17.72 0.58
CA THR A 4 -7.22 17.66 -0.65
C THR A 4 -7.24 16.21 -1.15
N MET A 5 -7.81 16.00 -2.33
CA MET A 5 -7.81 14.67 -2.93
C MET A 5 -6.39 14.31 -3.39
N LEU A 6 -6.03 13.06 -3.21
CA LEU A 6 -4.76 12.53 -3.69
C LEU A 6 -4.68 12.66 -5.21
N ASP A 7 -3.60 13.29 -5.71
CA ASP A 7 -3.29 13.28 -7.13
C ASP A 7 -2.67 11.91 -7.48
N LYS A 8 -3.39 11.11 -8.26
CA LYS A 8 -3.00 9.76 -8.65
C LYS A 8 -2.22 9.71 -9.97
N THR A 9 -1.74 10.87 -10.46
CA THR A 9 -1.11 10.96 -11.77
C THR A 9 0.34 11.45 -11.73
N THR A 10 0.81 11.97 -10.60
CA THR A 10 2.17 12.51 -10.47
C THR A 10 2.70 12.33 -9.04
N ASP A 11 4.02 12.12 -8.95
CA ASP A 11 4.76 12.05 -7.69
C ASP A 11 5.76 13.18 -7.53
N ARG A 12 5.55 14.31 -8.22
CA ARG A 12 6.43 15.49 -8.20
C ARG A 12 6.33 16.33 -6.92
N ALA A 13 5.45 15.97 -6.00
CA ALA A 13 5.27 16.72 -4.77
C ALA A 13 6.55 16.76 -3.92
N ASP A 14 6.69 17.83 -3.13
CA ASP A 14 7.79 18.00 -2.20
C ASP A 14 7.70 16.96 -1.07
N LYS A 15 8.80 16.23 -0.85
CA LYS A 15 8.93 15.19 0.16
C LYS A 15 9.95 15.56 1.25
N SER A 16 10.33 16.84 1.32
CA SER A 16 11.36 17.30 2.25
C SER A 16 10.95 17.17 3.72
N ALA A 17 9.65 17.05 4.01
CA ALA A 17 9.15 16.82 5.36
C ALA A 17 9.37 15.38 5.86
N TRP A 18 9.71 14.44 4.97
CA TRP A 18 9.96 13.05 5.36
C TRP A 18 11.36 12.89 5.95
N PRO A 19 11.58 11.88 6.81
CA PRO A 19 12.93 11.47 7.17
C PRO A 19 13.75 11.18 5.91
N SER A 20 15.02 11.55 5.90
CA SER A 20 15.88 11.42 4.72
C SER A 20 15.99 9.98 4.21
N ALA A 21 16.02 9.00 5.12
CA ALA A 21 16.08 7.58 4.73
C ALA A 21 14.79 7.14 4.01
N ILE A 22 13.65 7.64 4.42
CA ILE A 22 12.36 7.35 3.78
C ILE A 22 12.30 7.99 2.38
N ALA A 23 12.71 9.25 2.25
CA ALA A 23 12.76 9.92 0.96
C ALA A 23 13.70 9.22 -0.01
N ALA A 24 14.87 8.77 0.45
CA ALA A 24 15.82 8.03 -0.37
C ALA A 24 15.25 6.67 -0.82
N GLU A 25 14.53 5.96 0.05
CA GLU A 25 13.86 4.71 -0.35
C GLU A 25 12.81 4.97 -1.43
N PHE A 26 12.02 6.02 -1.29
CA PHE A 26 11.02 6.39 -2.30
C PHE A 26 11.67 6.60 -3.66
N ASP A 27 12.78 7.34 -3.69
CA ASP A 27 13.50 7.63 -4.95
C ASP A 27 14.01 6.36 -5.63
N ARG A 28 14.42 5.35 -4.84
CA ARG A 28 14.86 4.05 -5.39
C ARG A 28 13.69 3.21 -5.92
N GLU A 29 12.59 3.17 -5.17
CA GLU A 29 11.49 2.24 -5.43
C GLU A 29 10.49 2.76 -6.45
N HIS A 30 10.33 4.06 -6.55
CA HIS A 30 9.34 4.64 -7.44
C HIS A 30 9.55 4.26 -8.92
N GLY A 31 10.80 4.08 -9.34
CA GLY A 31 11.12 3.64 -10.70
C GLY A 31 11.05 2.13 -10.90
N ASN A 32 10.95 1.35 -9.85
CA ASN A 32 10.99 -0.12 -9.91
C ASN A 32 9.61 -0.76 -10.01
N ASN A 33 8.53 0.04 -9.95
CA ASN A 33 7.15 -0.43 -10.07
C ASN A 33 6.86 -1.59 -9.11
N ASN A 34 7.31 -1.47 -7.84
CA ASN A 34 7.08 -2.49 -6.83
C ASN A 34 5.58 -2.64 -6.56
N ASP A 35 5.02 -3.79 -6.90
CA ASP A 35 3.59 -4.11 -6.75
C ASP A 35 3.35 -5.13 -5.62
N CYS A 36 4.30 -5.26 -4.71
CA CYS A 36 4.12 -6.09 -3.52
C CYS A 36 3.30 -5.32 -2.49
N VAL A 37 1.98 -5.30 -2.68
CA VAL A 37 1.05 -4.53 -1.84
C VAL A 37 0.74 -5.24 -0.53
N GLY A 38 1.43 -6.33 -0.25
CA GLY A 38 1.34 -7.08 1.01
C GLY A 38 2.65 -7.80 1.31
N THR A 39 2.70 -8.44 2.47
CA THR A 39 3.88 -9.22 2.87
C THR A 39 3.88 -10.60 2.22
N THR A 40 2.71 -11.17 1.98
CA THR A 40 2.55 -12.47 1.34
C THR A 40 1.32 -12.45 0.42
N LEU A 41 1.48 -12.97 -0.79
CA LEU A 41 0.37 -13.25 -1.69
C LEU A 41 -0.19 -14.62 -1.30
N LEU A 42 -1.42 -14.62 -0.77
CA LEU A 42 -2.06 -15.84 -0.27
C LEU A 42 -2.74 -16.63 -1.38
N SER A 43 -3.30 -15.94 -2.37
CA SER A 43 -4.09 -16.58 -3.42
C SER A 43 -4.17 -15.67 -4.63
N GLU A 44 -4.21 -16.28 -5.80
CA GLU A 44 -4.39 -15.57 -7.08
C GLU A 44 -5.19 -16.46 -8.01
N ASN A 45 -6.15 -15.86 -8.70
CA ASN A 45 -6.84 -16.50 -9.83
C ASN A 45 -6.97 -15.47 -10.96
N GLU A 46 -7.79 -15.75 -11.98
CA GLU A 46 -7.95 -14.86 -13.12
C GLU A 46 -8.67 -13.54 -12.78
N ARG A 47 -9.21 -13.41 -11.57
CA ARG A 47 -10.02 -12.24 -11.17
C ARG A 47 -9.37 -11.41 -10.06
N VAL A 48 -8.70 -12.07 -9.11
CA VAL A 48 -8.23 -11.38 -7.89
C VAL A 48 -6.85 -11.86 -7.47
N ARG A 49 -6.15 -10.98 -6.75
CA ARG A 49 -4.99 -11.28 -5.92
C ARG A 49 -5.37 -11.01 -4.47
N VAL A 50 -5.13 -11.97 -3.60
CA VAL A 50 -5.41 -11.86 -2.17
C VAL A 50 -4.09 -11.80 -1.42
N TRP A 51 -3.87 -10.66 -0.77
CA TRP A 51 -2.65 -10.39 0.00
C TRP A 51 -2.96 -10.33 1.48
N ILE A 52 -1.98 -10.70 2.30
CA ILE A 52 -1.98 -10.39 3.73
C ILE A 52 -0.79 -9.48 4.04
N ILE A 53 -1.01 -8.51 4.92
CA ILE A 53 0.04 -7.71 5.52
C ILE A 53 0.08 -8.06 6.99
N ARG A 54 1.27 -8.47 7.48
CA ARG A 54 1.53 -8.68 8.91
C ARG A 54 2.70 -7.82 9.32
N LEU A 55 2.46 -6.92 10.27
CA LEU A 55 3.50 -6.02 10.78
C LEU A 55 3.56 -6.14 12.30
N ALA A 56 4.72 -6.59 12.81
CA ALA A 56 5.01 -6.53 14.22
C ALA A 56 5.11 -5.07 14.68
N PRO A 57 5.04 -4.77 16.00
CA PRO A 57 5.23 -3.42 16.48
C PRO A 57 6.52 -2.80 15.95
N GLY A 58 6.43 -1.61 15.37
CA GLY A 58 7.55 -0.89 14.76
C GLY A 58 7.96 -1.36 13.38
N GLU A 59 7.40 -2.45 12.89
CA GLU A 59 7.73 -2.98 11.57
C GLU A 59 7.03 -2.18 10.48
N ARG A 60 7.68 -2.12 9.31
CA ARG A 60 7.20 -1.34 8.19
C ARG A 60 7.26 -2.16 6.90
N ILE A 61 6.19 -2.11 6.10
CA ILE A 61 6.24 -2.53 4.70
C ILE A 61 6.64 -1.31 3.87
N GLY A 62 7.66 -1.47 3.01
CA GLY A 62 8.23 -0.41 2.21
C GLY A 62 7.29 0.11 1.12
N PHE A 63 7.77 1.10 0.40
CA PHE A 63 7.00 1.69 -0.69
C PHE A 63 6.64 0.64 -1.74
N HIS A 64 5.37 0.65 -2.11
CA HIS A 64 4.82 -0.22 -3.14
C HIS A 64 3.80 0.57 -3.95
N ARG A 65 3.52 0.10 -5.17
CA ARG A 65 2.66 0.81 -6.13
C ARG A 65 1.36 0.06 -6.33
N HIS A 66 0.26 0.77 -6.13
CA HIS A 66 -1.09 0.30 -6.47
C HIS A 66 -1.50 0.87 -7.82
N VAL A 67 -1.93 0.01 -8.72
CA VAL A 67 -2.49 0.40 -10.03
C VAL A 67 -3.83 -0.29 -10.29
N LEU A 68 -4.17 -1.31 -9.51
CA LEU A 68 -5.41 -2.07 -9.61
C LEU A 68 -6.44 -1.55 -8.62
N ASP A 69 -7.70 -1.61 -8.99
CA ASP A 69 -8.77 -1.42 -8.02
C ASP A 69 -8.62 -2.45 -6.92
N TYR A 70 -8.80 -2.06 -5.67
CA TYR A 70 -8.66 -2.97 -4.54
C TYR A 70 -9.49 -2.53 -3.35
N PHE A 71 -9.68 -3.42 -2.41
CA PHE A 71 -10.08 -3.05 -1.07
C PHE A 71 -9.14 -3.68 -0.04
N TRP A 72 -9.08 -3.06 1.13
CA TRP A 72 -8.39 -3.64 2.27
C TRP A 72 -9.34 -3.71 3.46
N THR A 73 -9.08 -4.69 4.32
CA THR A 73 -9.77 -4.85 5.60
C THR A 73 -8.75 -4.95 6.72
N SER A 74 -8.91 -4.12 7.74
CA SER A 74 -8.12 -4.26 8.96
C SER A 74 -8.68 -5.42 9.78
N VAL A 75 -7.87 -6.45 9.99
CA VAL A 75 -8.29 -7.62 10.77
C VAL A 75 -8.20 -7.32 12.26
N THR A 76 -7.10 -6.73 12.69
CA THR A 76 -6.77 -6.53 14.11
C THR A 76 -7.13 -5.15 14.63
N GLY A 77 -7.33 -4.18 13.73
CA GLY A 77 -7.20 -2.78 14.13
C GLY A 77 -5.75 -2.41 14.38
N GLY A 78 -5.53 -1.21 14.90
CA GLY A 78 -4.20 -0.71 15.22
C GLY A 78 -3.99 0.70 14.74
N ARG A 79 -2.75 1.19 14.93
CA ARG A 79 -2.39 2.54 14.52
C ARG A 79 -1.21 2.48 13.55
N GLY A 80 -1.34 3.14 12.40
CA GLY A 80 -0.33 3.11 11.36
C GLY A 80 0.08 4.49 10.88
N ARG A 81 1.24 4.53 10.22
CA ARG A 81 1.74 5.72 9.53
C ARG A 81 2.04 5.36 8.09
N GLN A 82 1.61 6.24 7.18
CA GLN A 82 1.89 6.10 5.75
C GLN A 82 2.57 7.36 5.23
N HIS A 83 3.54 7.16 4.36
CA HIS A 83 4.09 8.22 3.50
C HIS A 83 3.54 7.97 2.10
N VAL A 84 2.97 8.99 1.48
CA VAL A 84 2.28 8.87 0.20
C VAL A 84 3.02 9.68 -0.86
N HIS A 85 2.96 9.23 -2.12
CA HIS A 85 3.72 9.84 -3.22
C HIS A 85 3.44 11.34 -3.44
N ASP A 86 2.35 11.87 -2.89
CA ASP A 86 2.05 13.31 -2.94
C ASP A 86 2.81 14.12 -1.86
N GLY A 87 3.71 13.49 -1.12
CA GLY A 87 4.50 14.12 -0.07
C GLY A 87 3.84 14.15 1.29
N THR A 88 2.60 13.65 1.41
CA THR A 88 1.89 13.64 2.69
C THR A 88 2.34 12.50 3.59
N THR A 89 2.22 12.72 4.90
CA THR A 89 2.37 11.71 5.94
C THR A 89 1.04 11.62 6.67
N VAL A 90 0.49 10.41 6.75
CA VAL A 90 -0.82 10.18 7.37
C VAL A 90 -0.65 9.20 8.53
N GLU A 91 -1.11 9.57 9.71
CA GLU A 91 -1.28 8.65 10.84
C GLU A 91 -2.76 8.37 11.01
N TYR A 92 -3.10 7.11 11.19
CA TYR A 92 -4.50 6.69 11.24
C TYR A 92 -4.68 5.56 12.24
N SER A 93 -5.81 5.60 12.96
CA SER A 93 -6.23 4.51 13.84
C SER A 93 -7.30 3.68 13.13
N TYR A 94 -7.01 2.41 12.94
CA TYR A 94 -7.88 1.45 12.27
C TYR A 94 -8.71 0.68 13.30
N ALA A 95 -9.99 0.50 13.01
CA ALA A 95 -10.84 -0.38 13.80
C ALA A 95 -10.80 -1.80 13.21
N PRO A 96 -10.94 -2.85 14.04
CA PRO A 96 -11.09 -4.21 13.52
C PRO A 96 -12.29 -4.30 12.57
N GLY A 97 -12.09 -4.88 11.39
CA GLY A 97 -13.13 -5.01 10.36
C GLY A 97 -13.31 -3.77 9.48
N GLU A 98 -12.65 -2.68 9.78
CA GLU A 98 -12.70 -1.49 8.92
C GLU A 98 -12.22 -1.87 7.53
N THR A 99 -13.03 -1.51 6.50
CA THR A 99 -12.78 -1.87 5.11
C THR A 99 -12.94 -0.64 4.24
N ARG A 100 -12.01 -0.43 3.31
CA ARG A 100 -12.06 0.70 2.37
C ARG A 100 -11.72 0.22 0.97
N HIS A 101 -12.38 0.84 0.00
CA HIS A 101 -12.18 0.58 -1.42
C HIS A 101 -11.39 1.72 -2.06
N GLU A 102 -10.48 1.35 -2.97
CA GLU A 102 -9.69 2.29 -3.77
C GLU A 102 -9.84 1.93 -5.24
N THR A 103 -9.97 2.96 -6.08
CA THR A 103 -10.12 2.77 -7.53
C THR A 103 -9.13 3.65 -8.28
N TYR A 104 -8.75 3.18 -9.49
CA TYR A 104 -7.79 3.88 -10.34
C TYR A 104 -8.29 3.87 -11.79
N GLY A 105 -8.28 5.06 -12.41
CA GLY A 105 -8.48 5.19 -13.85
C GLY A 105 -7.21 4.85 -14.62
N PRO A 106 -7.26 4.87 -15.97
CA PRO A 106 -6.09 4.58 -16.80
C PRO A 106 -4.91 5.48 -16.45
N GLY A 107 -3.74 4.89 -16.19
CA GLY A 107 -2.51 5.61 -15.85
C GLY A 107 -2.45 6.12 -14.42
N GLN A 108 -3.50 5.97 -13.62
CA GLN A 108 -3.51 6.40 -12.23
C GLN A 108 -2.82 5.37 -11.33
N TYR A 109 -2.27 5.85 -10.21
CA TYR A 109 -1.54 5.00 -9.26
C TYR A 109 -1.49 5.65 -7.88
N LYS A 110 -1.10 4.85 -6.90
CA LYS A 110 -0.73 5.32 -5.56
C LYS A 110 0.54 4.59 -5.13
N VAL A 111 1.54 5.34 -4.67
CA VAL A 111 2.74 4.76 -4.04
C VAL A 111 2.74 5.17 -2.58
N HIS A 112 2.84 4.21 -1.69
CA HIS A 112 2.90 4.46 -0.26
C HIS A 112 3.61 3.32 0.48
N ASP A 113 3.94 3.58 1.73
CA ASP A 113 4.41 2.61 2.71
C ASP A 113 3.36 2.44 3.82
N LEU A 114 3.65 1.60 4.79
CA LEU A 114 2.85 1.45 6.00
C LEU A 114 3.73 0.97 7.15
N GLU A 115 3.66 1.66 8.28
CA GLU A 115 4.38 1.31 9.50
C GLU A 115 3.40 1.07 10.64
N ASN A 116 3.66 0.04 11.45
CA ASN A 116 2.89 -0.24 12.66
C ASN A 116 3.42 0.62 13.82
N LEU A 117 2.63 1.58 14.28
CA LEU A 117 2.96 2.46 15.39
C LEU A 117 2.45 1.94 16.73
N GLY A 118 1.74 0.82 16.75
CA GLY A 118 1.16 0.25 17.95
C GLY A 118 2.12 -0.70 18.68
N ASP A 119 1.59 -1.35 19.70
CA ASP A 119 2.33 -2.28 20.56
C ASP A 119 1.92 -3.75 20.32
N LYS A 120 1.08 -4.01 19.33
CA LYS A 120 0.61 -5.34 18.94
C LYS A 120 0.78 -5.52 17.44
N GLU A 121 0.78 -6.77 16.98
CA GLU A 121 0.79 -7.08 15.55
C GLU A 121 -0.41 -6.45 14.85
N MET A 122 -0.17 -5.87 13.69
CA MET A 122 -1.20 -5.28 12.85
C MET A 122 -1.35 -6.12 11.58
N VAL A 123 -2.58 -6.55 11.29
CA VAL A 123 -2.87 -7.43 10.15
C VAL A 123 -3.94 -6.81 9.27
N PHE A 124 -3.64 -6.79 7.97
CA PHE A 124 -4.60 -6.38 6.93
C PHE A 124 -4.73 -7.49 5.89
N MET A 125 -5.93 -7.61 5.32
CA MET A 125 -6.16 -8.35 4.08
C MET A 125 -6.38 -7.33 2.98
N THR A 126 -5.71 -7.53 1.84
CA THR A 126 -5.86 -6.67 0.66
C THR A 126 -6.24 -7.52 -0.54
N ILE A 127 -7.32 -7.16 -1.20
CA ILE A 127 -7.81 -7.88 -2.36
C ILE A 127 -7.76 -6.94 -3.58
N GLU A 128 -6.94 -7.30 -4.57
CA GLU A 128 -6.81 -6.56 -5.82
C GLU A 128 -7.64 -7.23 -6.91
N PHE A 129 -8.27 -6.40 -7.74
CA PHE A 129 -9.10 -6.86 -8.87
C PHE A 129 -8.30 -6.76 -10.17
N LEU A 130 -8.06 -7.89 -10.82
CA LEU A 130 -7.30 -7.95 -12.07
C LEU A 130 -8.05 -7.33 -13.25
N GLY A 131 -9.38 -7.29 -13.19
CA GLY A 131 -10.22 -6.64 -14.20
C GLY A 131 -10.32 -5.11 -14.00
N SER A 132 -9.21 -4.46 -13.73
CA SER A 132 -9.10 -3.01 -13.52
C SER A 132 -8.74 -2.29 -14.82
N ALA A 133 -8.75 -0.93 -14.78
CA ALA A 133 -8.38 -0.10 -15.92
C ALA A 133 -6.91 -0.27 -16.32
N ASN A 134 -6.05 -0.59 -15.37
CA ASN A 134 -4.61 -0.78 -15.58
C ASN A 134 -4.25 -2.26 -15.56
N LYS A 135 -3.18 -2.61 -16.29
CA LYS A 135 -2.63 -3.96 -16.23
C LYS A 135 -1.92 -4.19 -14.91
N PRO A 136 -2.00 -5.41 -14.35
CA PRO A 136 -1.25 -5.71 -13.14
C PRO A 136 0.26 -5.64 -13.39
N LEU A 137 0.99 -5.15 -12.38
CA LEU A 137 2.45 -5.15 -12.38
C LEU A 137 2.95 -6.57 -12.05
N ALA A 138 4.16 -6.88 -12.51
CA ALA A 138 4.80 -8.16 -12.18
C ALA A 138 5.16 -8.21 -10.71
N ILE A 139 4.95 -9.36 -10.10
CA ILE A 139 5.31 -9.61 -8.69
C ILE A 139 6.33 -10.73 -8.60
N PRO A 140 7.28 -10.65 -7.64
CA PRO A 140 8.30 -11.70 -7.50
C PRO A 140 7.73 -12.95 -6.84
N ASP A 141 8.31 -14.11 -7.18
CA ASP A 141 7.86 -15.38 -6.60
C ASP A 141 8.05 -15.46 -5.08
N ARG A 142 9.03 -14.72 -4.53
CA ARG A 142 9.32 -14.74 -3.08
C ARG A 142 8.15 -14.33 -2.19
N VAL A 143 7.17 -13.58 -2.73
CA VAL A 143 6.01 -13.12 -1.94
C VAL A 143 4.84 -14.09 -1.99
N ARG A 144 4.93 -15.15 -2.82
CA ARG A 144 3.87 -16.14 -2.93
C ARG A 144 3.91 -17.08 -1.73
N ALA A 145 2.72 -17.41 -1.21
CA ALA A 145 2.60 -18.40 -0.15
C ALA A 145 3.11 -19.76 -0.67
N ALA A 146 3.71 -20.54 0.21
CA ALA A 146 4.09 -21.91 -0.12
C ALA A 146 2.86 -22.73 -0.46
N ALA A 147 2.97 -23.51 -1.53
CA ALA A 147 1.88 -24.39 -1.98
C ALA A 147 1.70 -25.56 -0.99
#